data_58cbd89c762b6afd0d8701dde772bfcf
#
_entry.id   58cbd89c762b6afd0d8701dde772bfcf
#
_cell.length_a   1.000
_cell.length_b   1.000
_cell.length_c   1.000
_cell.angle_alpha   90.00
_cell.angle_beta   90.00
_cell.angle_gamma   90.00
#
_symmetry.space_group_name_H-M   'P 1'
#
loop_
_entity.id
_entity.type
_entity.pdbx_description
1 polymer ?
#
loop_
_entity_poly.entity_id
_entity_poly.type
_entity_poly.pdbx_seq_one_letter_code
_entity_poly.pdbx_strand_id
1 'polypeptide(L)'
;MKKTGLILAALLCSMMGWAQSYGILVNGKMYYAASYEGPDPYGEGFEQYLAHVQVSNGDKLQLYDAVYAAAWAVDLNSSSVAGFTRDGDHYNVSVSGCYDFYIKLKYEADQLYIGPSGPGTVCGEGQDISKGDPVNPGYGGSVPAKCPDVMLQAFYWNSTEGKAGEGGGNGFGRTKWIDFLNGNNGSSAEEIGQWFDMIWFPPMSAGSGLGYHPSDYSSLSSDRGTKEKLTQMIEIIHKNGGRVIADIVINHGDAKSGWCGYANGYNFGTYGKFVPDGSYICRTDEVNNSASGAPAECVGFATGNADDGYGDEANYAASRDWDHTNVNVRNMFKAYLKWMRNVVKVDGFRYDYCKGYHNSHINEYNKAAEAYFSVMEYWDGNVNTLQDRLNDAGWNTATFDFATKYTAFNDGIAADNYWKLKGAGLPGAGKSRYAVTFIDSHDSFQRDNGNEFCGNGNSMGLCKDKLLQAHAYLLSMPGVPCVFWPHWVTYKETIKKMINARYKAGVHSESAVSDEAGDGFYKATITGTNGEIRLLLGPNSGYNNTPSGYTLAVKGNGYGVYYKMNSARGDKNTERKDLTQGIEEVSSQPSAVRGEKVLRDGQLFIQVGEQVFDAFGRRVK
;
A
#
# COMPACT_ATOMS: atom_id res chain seq x y z
N MET A 1 -14.97 -34.69 -17.97
CA MET A 1 -14.51 -34.44 -16.60
C MET A 1 -14.16 -32.96 -16.34
N LYS A 2 -13.56 -32.18 -17.27
CA LYS A 2 -13.31 -30.74 -17.07
C LYS A 2 -14.58 -29.86 -16.97
N LYS A 3 -15.66 -30.21 -17.67
CA LYS A 3 -16.93 -29.47 -17.64
C LYS A 3 -17.70 -29.60 -16.33
N THR A 4 -17.64 -30.76 -15.68
CA THR A 4 -18.45 -31.03 -14.47
C THR A 4 -17.95 -30.25 -13.23
N GLY A 5 -16.66 -29.97 -13.15
CA GLY A 5 -16.09 -29.16 -12.07
C GLY A 5 -16.44 -27.66 -12.18
N LEU A 6 -16.48 -27.14 -13.41
CA LEU A 6 -16.81 -25.73 -13.66
C LEU A 6 -18.27 -25.41 -13.26
N ILE A 7 -19.19 -26.30 -13.56
CA ILE A 7 -20.64 -26.09 -13.36
C ILE A 7 -21.02 -26.26 -11.89
N LEU A 8 -20.38 -27.17 -11.16
CA LEU A 8 -20.59 -27.30 -9.71
C LEU A 8 -20.08 -26.05 -8.94
N ALA A 9 -19.00 -25.46 -9.41
CA ALA A 9 -18.51 -24.19 -8.89
C ALA A 9 -19.50 -23.04 -9.18
N ALA A 10 -20.08 -22.98 -10.39
CA ALA A 10 -21.07 -21.98 -10.76
C ALA A 10 -22.35 -22.05 -9.90
N LEU A 11 -22.83 -23.24 -9.55
CA LEU A 11 -24.03 -23.41 -8.71
C LEU A 11 -23.78 -23.03 -7.23
N LEU A 12 -22.59 -23.27 -6.70
CA LEU A 12 -22.20 -22.80 -5.38
C LEU A 12 -21.98 -21.27 -5.36
N CYS A 13 -21.70 -20.68 -6.53
CA CYS A 13 -21.52 -19.24 -6.71
C CYS A 13 -22.84 -18.46 -6.72
N SER A 14 -23.92 -19.01 -7.25
CA SER A 14 -25.20 -18.33 -7.38
C SER A 14 -25.85 -17.97 -6.03
N MET A 15 -25.46 -18.63 -4.94
CA MET A 15 -25.99 -18.34 -3.60
C MET A 15 -25.28 -17.19 -2.86
N MET A 16 -24.22 -16.57 -3.41
CA MET A 16 -23.36 -15.62 -2.67
C MET A 16 -23.01 -14.31 -3.39
N GLY A 17 -23.76 -13.85 -4.36
CA GLY A 17 -23.55 -12.50 -4.96
C GLY A 17 -22.15 -12.33 -5.54
N TRP A 18 -21.81 -13.07 -6.61
CA TRP A 18 -20.50 -13.03 -7.24
C TRP A 18 -20.38 -11.90 -8.25
N ALA A 19 -19.29 -11.16 -8.16
CA ALA A 19 -18.93 -10.15 -9.14
C ALA A 19 -18.18 -10.80 -10.32
N GLN A 20 -18.67 -10.52 -11.48
CA GLN A 20 -18.07 -10.51 -12.83
C GLN A 20 -16.82 -11.36 -13.08
N SER A 21 -16.97 -12.69 -13.12
CA SER A 21 -15.95 -13.56 -13.67
C SER A 21 -16.25 -13.99 -15.11
N TYR A 22 -17.50 -13.85 -15.54
CA TYR A 22 -17.95 -14.24 -16.86
C TYR A 22 -17.96 -13.07 -17.84
N GLY A 23 -17.80 -13.38 -19.12
CA GLY A 23 -17.82 -12.38 -20.18
C GLY A 23 -17.70 -13.01 -21.56
N ILE A 24 -17.42 -12.18 -22.54
CA ILE A 24 -17.22 -12.57 -23.92
C ILE A 24 -15.78 -12.32 -24.33
N LEU A 25 -15.12 -13.34 -24.86
CA LEU A 25 -13.78 -13.26 -25.42
C LEU A 25 -13.88 -13.16 -26.94
N VAL A 26 -13.32 -12.08 -27.51
CA VAL A 26 -13.30 -11.83 -28.95
C VAL A 26 -11.91 -12.16 -29.49
N ASN A 27 -11.85 -13.00 -30.52
CA ASN A 27 -10.62 -13.44 -31.22
C ASN A 27 -9.54 -14.01 -30.28
N GLY A 28 -9.95 -14.58 -29.15
CA GLY A 28 -9.02 -15.11 -28.15
C GLY A 28 -8.18 -14.05 -27.41
N LYS A 29 -8.51 -12.76 -27.53
CA LYS A 29 -7.71 -11.65 -27.00
C LYS A 29 -8.50 -10.59 -26.24
N MET A 30 -9.61 -10.11 -26.84
CA MET A 30 -10.38 -9.01 -26.25
C MET A 30 -11.48 -9.57 -25.35
N TYR A 31 -11.34 -9.32 -24.05
CA TYR A 31 -12.32 -9.74 -23.05
C TYR A 31 -13.27 -8.61 -22.70
N TYR A 32 -14.57 -8.87 -22.78
CA TYR A 32 -15.63 -7.99 -22.35
C TYR A 32 -16.33 -8.58 -21.12
N ALA A 33 -16.15 -7.95 -19.97
CA ALA A 33 -16.75 -8.41 -18.72
C ALA A 33 -18.28 -8.30 -18.76
N ALA A 34 -18.97 -9.29 -18.20
CA ALA A 34 -20.41 -9.28 -18.04
C ALA A 34 -20.81 -8.88 -16.61
N SER A 35 -21.82 -8.03 -16.47
CA SER A 35 -22.44 -7.67 -15.20
C SER A 35 -23.44 -8.73 -14.76
N TYR A 36 -23.45 -9.07 -13.46
CA TYR A 36 -24.48 -9.96 -12.91
C TYR A 36 -25.81 -9.23 -12.79
N GLU A 37 -26.85 -9.76 -13.45
CA GLU A 37 -28.19 -9.16 -13.49
C GLU A 37 -29.18 -9.83 -12.51
N GLY A 38 -28.76 -10.86 -11.80
CA GLY A 38 -29.58 -11.61 -10.88
C GLY A 38 -30.10 -12.95 -11.44
N PRO A 39 -31.00 -13.63 -10.71
CA PRO A 39 -31.69 -14.81 -11.20
C PRO A 39 -32.54 -14.47 -12.43
N ASP A 40 -32.63 -15.40 -13.37
CA ASP A 40 -33.48 -15.25 -14.56
C ASP A 40 -34.92 -14.86 -14.18
N PRO A 41 -35.43 -13.73 -14.71
CA PRO A 41 -36.77 -13.21 -14.35
C PRO A 41 -37.91 -14.13 -14.75
N TYR A 42 -37.67 -15.12 -15.59
CA TYR A 42 -38.69 -16.10 -16.00
C TYR A 42 -38.74 -17.33 -15.10
N GLY A 43 -37.93 -17.39 -14.03
CA GLY A 43 -38.00 -18.45 -13.02
C GLY A 43 -37.46 -19.80 -13.45
N GLU A 44 -36.67 -19.87 -14.51
CA GLU A 44 -36.13 -21.12 -15.06
C GLU A 44 -34.90 -21.64 -14.27
N GLY A 45 -34.46 -20.89 -13.24
CA GLY A 45 -33.36 -21.28 -12.37
C GLY A 45 -31.97 -21.06 -12.99
N PHE A 46 -31.86 -20.14 -13.93
CA PHE A 46 -30.58 -19.63 -14.46
C PHE A 46 -30.12 -18.44 -13.66
N GLU A 47 -28.79 -18.26 -13.61
CA GLU A 47 -28.15 -17.01 -13.24
C GLU A 47 -27.81 -16.23 -14.50
N GLN A 48 -28.15 -14.95 -14.55
CA GLN A 48 -28.00 -14.13 -15.75
C GLN A 48 -26.92 -13.11 -15.61
N TYR A 49 -26.10 -12.99 -16.67
CA TYR A 49 -25.05 -11.99 -16.81
C TYR A 49 -25.19 -11.26 -18.16
N LEU A 50 -24.89 -9.97 -18.19
CA LEU A 50 -25.00 -9.13 -19.39
C LEU A 50 -23.66 -8.50 -19.75
N ALA A 51 -23.20 -8.69 -20.99
CA ALA A 51 -22.05 -8.01 -21.55
C ALA A 51 -22.46 -7.17 -22.77
N HIS A 52 -21.99 -5.94 -22.88
CA HIS A 52 -22.14 -5.08 -24.05
C HIS A 52 -20.87 -5.17 -24.90
N VAL A 53 -20.94 -5.81 -26.06
CA VAL A 53 -19.76 -6.19 -26.83
C VAL A 53 -19.76 -5.53 -28.20
N GLN A 54 -18.70 -4.82 -28.52
CA GLN A 54 -18.43 -4.34 -29.89
C GLN A 54 -17.88 -5.52 -30.71
N VAL A 55 -18.54 -5.86 -31.78
CA VAL A 55 -18.11 -6.91 -32.71
C VAL A 55 -17.94 -6.39 -34.12
N SER A 56 -17.12 -7.08 -34.89
CA SER A 56 -16.88 -6.86 -36.32
C SER A 56 -17.13 -8.12 -37.13
N ASN A 57 -17.56 -7.98 -38.37
CA ASN A 57 -17.68 -9.12 -39.28
C ASN A 57 -16.33 -9.86 -39.40
N GLY A 58 -16.38 -11.16 -39.20
CA GLY A 58 -15.22 -12.04 -39.17
C GLY A 58 -14.65 -12.33 -37.77
N ASP A 59 -15.16 -11.68 -36.72
CA ASP A 59 -14.76 -12.00 -35.36
C ASP A 59 -15.18 -13.41 -34.94
N LYS A 60 -14.40 -13.98 -34.02
CA LYS A 60 -14.70 -15.24 -33.34
C LYS A 60 -14.91 -14.96 -31.86
N LEU A 61 -16.06 -15.42 -31.33
CA LEU A 61 -16.44 -15.18 -29.95
C LEU A 61 -16.49 -16.47 -29.16
N GLN A 62 -16.18 -16.36 -27.87
CA GLN A 62 -16.36 -17.45 -26.88
C GLN A 62 -16.93 -16.87 -25.60
N LEU A 63 -17.72 -17.66 -24.87
CA LEU A 63 -17.94 -17.40 -23.47
C LEU A 63 -16.59 -17.55 -22.75
N TYR A 64 -16.34 -16.74 -21.76
CA TYR A 64 -15.08 -16.75 -21.05
C TYR A 64 -15.28 -16.59 -19.55
N ASP A 65 -14.63 -17.45 -18.79
CA ASP A 65 -14.49 -17.33 -17.35
C ASP A 65 -13.09 -16.78 -17.03
N ALA A 66 -13.03 -15.53 -16.58
CA ALA A 66 -11.77 -14.87 -16.29
C ALA A 66 -11.05 -15.43 -15.05
N VAL A 67 -11.78 -16.10 -14.14
CA VAL A 67 -11.20 -16.74 -12.94
C VAL A 67 -10.43 -18.00 -13.34
N TYR A 68 -11.03 -18.82 -14.23
CA TYR A 68 -10.42 -20.09 -14.62
C TYR A 68 -9.68 -20.03 -15.94
N ALA A 69 -9.61 -18.85 -16.58
CA ALA A 69 -9.06 -18.64 -17.93
C ALA A 69 -9.61 -19.68 -18.93
N ALA A 70 -10.91 -19.99 -18.81
CA ALA A 70 -11.56 -21.03 -19.59
C ALA A 70 -12.50 -20.41 -20.61
N ALA A 71 -12.37 -20.80 -21.87
CA ALA A 71 -13.23 -20.39 -22.96
C ALA A 71 -14.08 -21.58 -23.44
N TRP A 72 -15.37 -21.31 -23.75
CA TRP A 72 -16.31 -22.33 -24.29
C TRP A 72 -17.40 -21.68 -25.14
N ALA A 73 -18.21 -22.48 -25.78
CA ALA A 73 -19.43 -22.06 -26.46
C ALA A 73 -20.61 -23.01 -26.12
N VAL A 74 -21.77 -22.41 -26.00
CA VAL A 74 -23.07 -23.14 -25.79
C VAL A 74 -24.00 -22.91 -26.97
N ASP A 75 -25.11 -23.62 -27.04
CA ASP A 75 -26.08 -23.37 -28.08
C ASP A 75 -26.75 -22.01 -27.91
N LEU A 76 -26.89 -21.29 -29.02
CA LEU A 76 -27.59 -20.02 -29.03
C LEU A 76 -29.08 -20.23 -28.80
N ASN A 77 -29.66 -19.37 -27.97
CA ASN A 77 -31.11 -19.29 -27.87
C ASN A 77 -31.71 -18.96 -29.24
N SER A 78 -32.78 -19.64 -29.62
CA SER A 78 -33.46 -19.49 -30.91
C SER A 78 -33.99 -18.06 -31.18
N SER A 79 -34.11 -17.24 -30.13
CA SER A 79 -34.50 -15.83 -30.22
C SER A 79 -33.33 -14.89 -30.42
N SER A 80 -32.09 -15.39 -30.49
CA SER A 80 -30.91 -14.54 -30.74
C SER A 80 -30.98 -13.92 -32.14
N VAL A 81 -30.43 -12.69 -32.26
CA VAL A 81 -30.38 -11.99 -33.54
C VAL A 81 -29.51 -12.73 -34.56
N ALA A 82 -29.85 -12.58 -35.84
CA ALA A 82 -29.03 -13.13 -36.92
C ALA A 82 -27.62 -12.56 -36.95
N GLY A 83 -26.69 -13.33 -37.51
CA GLY A 83 -25.29 -12.88 -37.65
C GLY A 83 -24.29 -13.55 -36.74
N PHE A 84 -24.76 -14.46 -35.88
CA PHE A 84 -23.92 -15.26 -35.00
C PHE A 84 -24.23 -16.76 -35.23
N THR A 85 -23.17 -17.54 -35.49
CA THR A 85 -23.32 -18.97 -35.77
C THR A 85 -22.29 -19.75 -34.95
N ARG A 86 -22.77 -20.71 -34.15
CA ARG A 86 -21.89 -21.60 -33.39
C ARG A 86 -21.08 -22.50 -34.33
N ASP A 87 -19.79 -22.59 -34.08
CA ASP A 87 -18.87 -23.48 -34.78
C ASP A 87 -17.91 -24.09 -33.76
N GLY A 88 -18.29 -25.30 -33.29
CA GLY A 88 -17.54 -26.00 -32.25
C GLY A 88 -17.54 -25.25 -30.91
N ASP A 89 -16.39 -24.74 -30.50
CA ASP A 89 -16.14 -24.04 -29.24
C ASP A 89 -16.21 -22.52 -29.33
N HIS A 90 -16.61 -21.97 -30.48
CA HIS A 90 -16.73 -20.53 -30.72
C HIS A 90 -17.96 -20.18 -31.57
N TYR A 91 -18.22 -18.87 -31.72
CA TYR A 91 -19.22 -18.31 -32.60
C TYR A 91 -18.53 -17.50 -33.69
N ASN A 92 -18.89 -17.75 -34.94
CA ASN A 92 -18.51 -16.91 -36.07
C ASN A 92 -19.46 -15.71 -36.17
N VAL A 93 -18.93 -14.52 -36.40
CA VAL A 93 -19.70 -13.28 -36.52
C VAL A 93 -19.74 -12.84 -37.97
N SER A 94 -20.92 -12.54 -38.48
CA SER A 94 -21.15 -12.03 -39.85
C SER A 94 -21.74 -10.62 -39.86
N VAL A 95 -21.77 -9.94 -38.73
CA VAL A 95 -22.33 -8.59 -38.53
C VAL A 95 -21.29 -7.70 -37.85
N SER A 96 -21.55 -6.38 -37.84
CA SER A 96 -20.74 -5.45 -37.06
C SER A 96 -21.64 -4.51 -36.26
N GLY A 97 -21.24 -4.15 -35.05
CA GLY A 97 -22.01 -3.26 -34.19
C GLY A 97 -21.87 -3.63 -32.70
N CYS A 98 -22.62 -2.92 -31.89
CA CYS A 98 -22.74 -3.21 -30.46
C CYS A 98 -23.91 -4.14 -30.20
N TYR A 99 -23.64 -5.21 -29.44
CA TYR A 99 -24.65 -6.24 -29.12
C TYR A 99 -24.64 -6.55 -27.63
N ASP A 100 -25.81 -6.93 -27.14
CA ASP A 100 -26.03 -7.36 -25.76
C ASP A 100 -25.97 -8.89 -25.68
N PHE A 101 -25.04 -9.40 -24.91
CA PHE A 101 -24.83 -10.82 -24.69
C PHE A 101 -25.36 -11.21 -23.30
N TYR A 102 -26.50 -11.89 -23.26
CA TYR A 102 -27.07 -12.42 -22.04
C TYR A 102 -26.58 -13.85 -21.82
N ILE A 103 -25.64 -14.02 -20.91
CA ILE A 103 -25.05 -15.30 -20.54
C ILE A 103 -25.92 -15.87 -19.42
N LYS A 104 -26.57 -16.98 -19.66
CA LYS A 104 -27.41 -17.69 -18.69
C LYS A 104 -26.73 -18.98 -18.27
N LEU A 105 -26.37 -19.07 -16.99
CA LEU A 105 -25.66 -20.21 -16.43
C LEU A 105 -26.58 -21.05 -15.56
N LYS A 106 -26.63 -22.33 -15.87
CA LYS A 106 -27.36 -23.35 -15.09
C LYS A 106 -26.66 -24.70 -15.26
N TYR A 107 -26.59 -25.47 -14.20
CA TYR A 107 -25.99 -26.81 -14.25
C TYR A 107 -26.47 -27.63 -15.46
N GLU A 108 -25.50 -28.05 -16.32
CA GLU A 108 -25.72 -28.84 -17.56
C GLU A 108 -26.61 -28.20 -18.63
N ALA A 109 -26.99 -26.92 -18.51
CA ALA A 109 -27.94 -26.30 -19.42
C ALA A 109 -27.65 -24.82 -19.73
N ASP A 110 -26.36 -24.41 -19.76
CA ASP A 110 -25.97 -23.03 -20.07
C ASP A 110 -26.54 -22.58 -21.43
N GLN A 111 -26.95 -21.31 -21.49
CA GLN A 111 -27.51 -20.69 -22.69
C GLN A 111 -26.87 -19.35 -22.97
N LEU A 112 -26.81 -18.99 -24.24
CA LEU A 112 -26.46 -17.64 -24.67
C LEU A 112 -27.58 -17.05 -25.52
N TYR A 113 -28.05 -15.86 -25.11
CA TYR A 113 -28.92 -15.03 -25.92
C TYR A 113 -28.18 -13.80 -26.37
N ILE A 114 -28.27 -13.45 -27.66
CA ILE A 114 -27.64 -12.24 -28.23
C ILE A 114 -28.75 -11.36 -28.78
N GLY A 115 -28.83 -10.13 -28.29
CA GLY A 115 -29.78 -9.12 -28.72
C GLY A 115 -29.11 -7.87 -29.27
N PRO A 116 -29.85 -7.01 -30.01
CA PRO A 116 -29.32 -5.69 -30.37
C PRO A 116 -29.22 -4.85 -29.10
N SER A 117 -28.14 -4.10 -28.94
CA SER A 117 -28.05 -3.13 -27.84
C SER A 117 -29.10 -2.04 -28.00
N GLY A 118 -29.69 -1.63 -26.88
CA GLY A 118 -30.70 -0.58 -26.85
C GLY A 118 -30.17 0.77 -27.36
N PRO A 119 -31.05 1.70 -27.79
CA PRO A 119 -30.65 3.04 -28.20
C PRO A 119 -29.87 3.76 -27.06
N GLY A 120 -28.67 4.21 -27.35
CA GLY A 120 -27.82 4.90 -26.38
C GLY A 120 -26.93 3.99 -25.54
N THR A 121 -26.98 2.66 -25.70
CA THR A 121 -26.04 1.75 -25.06
C THR A 121 -24.63 2.00 -25.63
N VAL A 122 -23.69 2.24 -24.73
CA VAL A 122 -22.27 2.32 -25.07
C VAL A 122 -21.69 0.91 -24.89
N CYS A 123 -21.07 0.38 -25.93
CA CYS A 123 -20.34 -0.87 -25.82
C CYS A 123 -19.24 -0.74 -24.77
N GLY A 124 -19.07 -1.79 -23.98
CA GLY A 124 -17.94 -1.90 -23.06
C GLY A 124 -16.61 -1.77 -23.81
N GLU A 125 -15.61 -1.20 -23.18
CA GLU A 125 -14.24 -1.27 -23.68
C GLU A 125 -13.73 -2.70 -23.42
N GLY A 126 -13.39 -3.42 -24.48
CA GLY A 126 -12.80 -4.75 -24.37
C GLY A 126 -11.38 -4.65 -23.82
N GLN A 127 -11.03 -5.56 -22.95
CA GLN A 127 -9.68 -5.69 -22.38
C GLN A 127 -8.85 -6.69 -23.19
N ASP A 128 -7.69 -6.28 -23.72
CA ASP A 128 -6.75 -7.20 -24.38
C ASP A 128 -6.00 -8.05 -23.35
N ILE A 129 -6.53 -9.23 -23.06
CA ILE A 129 -5.93 -10.17 -22.07
C ILE A 129 -4.61 -10.78 -22.53
N SER A 130 -4.25 -10.67 -23.81
CA SER A 130 -2.94 -11.13 -24.32
C SER A 130 -1.78 -10.22 -23.89
N LYS A 131 -2.09 -8.99 -23.46
CA LYS A 131 -1.12 -7.98 -23.01
C LYS A 131 -1.02 -7.87 -21.49
N GLY A 132 -1.72 -8.74 -20.76
CA GLY A 132 -1.87 -8.64 -19.32
C GLY A 132 -2.90 -7.58 -18.90
N ASP A 133 -2.97 -7.25 -17.61
CA ASP A 133 -3.87 -6.21 -17.11
C ASP A 133 -3.55 -4.86 -17.79
N PRO A 134 -4.55 -4.14 -18.33
CA PRO A 134 -4.33 -2.83 -18.92
C PRO A 134 -3.84 -1.87 -17.83
N VAL A 135 -2.73 -1.21 -18.11
CA VAL A 135 -2.19 -0.16 -17.24
C VAL A 135 -2.73 1.18 -17.76
N ASN A 136 -3.23 2.00 -16.84
CA ASN A 136 -3.64 3.37 -17.16
C ASN A 136 -2.50 4.10 -17.91
N PRO A 137 -2.74 4.68 -19.09
CA PRO A 137 -1.70 5.44 -19.82
C PRO A 137 -1.07 6.57 -19.01
N GLY A 138 -1.78 7.08 -17.98
CA GLY A 138 -1.27 8.06 -17.02
C GLY A 138 -0.42 7.50 -15.89
N TYR A 139 -0.33 6.16 -15.75
CA TYR A 139 0.48 5.55 -14.70
C TYR A 139 1.98 5.66 -15.01
N GLY A 140 2.65 6.52 -14.29
CA GLY A 140 4.08 6.80 -14.47
C GLY A 140 5.03 5.85 -13.71
N GLY A 141 4.50 4.77 -13.11
CA GLY A 141 5.24 3.83 -12.24
C GLY A 141 5.11 4.18 -10.76
N SER A 142 5.54 3.24 -9.91
CA SER A 142 5.45 3.33 -8.43
C SER A 142 6.68 3.95 -7.77
N VAL A 143 7.48 4.71 -8.50
CA VAL A 143 8.59 5.50 -7.96
C VAL A 143 8.62 6.85 -8.68
N PRO A 144 7.93 7.87 -8.14
CA PRO A 144 7.90 9.19 -8.77
C PRO A 144 9.31 9.78 -8.95
N ALA A 145 9.55 10.40 -10.10
CA ALA A 145 10.78 11.15 -10.31
C ALA A 145 10.81 12.39 -9.40
N LYS A 146 11.98 12.73 -8.88
CA LYS A 146 12.17 13.88 -7.98
C LYS A 146 11.15 13.92 -6.85
N CYS A 147 10.88 12.75 -6.24
CA CYS A 147 9.92 12.61 -5.15
C CYS A 147 10.36 13.47 -3.96
N PRO A 148 9.57 14.47 -3.54
CA PRO A 148 9.90 15.30 -2.37
C PRO A 148 9.45 14.67 -1.07
N ASP A 149 8.71 13.59 -1.11
CA ASP A 149 7.93 13.02 -0.04
C ASP A 149 8.79 12.53 1.13
N VAL A 150 8.29 12.76 2.34
CA VAL A 150 8.82 12.21 3.58
C VAL A 150 7.85 11.16 4.10
N MET A 151 8.36 9.98 4.40
CA MET A 151 7.60 8.85 4.91
C MET A 151 7.67 8.78 6.44
N LEU A 152 6.58 8.36 7.07
CA LEU A 152 6.52 7.92 8.46
C LEU A 152 6.20 6.43 8.50
N GLN A 153 7.02 5.62 9.17
CA GLN A 153 6.59 4.32 9.67
C GLN A 153 5.81 4.54 10.97
N ALA A 154 4.48 4.38 10.93
CA ALA A 154 3.56 4.78 12.00
C ALA A 154 3.28 3.66 13.01
N PHE A 155 4.25 2.79 13.29
CA PHE A 155 4.13 1.68 14.23
C PHE A 155 5.49 1.14 14.64
N TYR A 156 5.50 0.29 15.67
CA TYR A 156 6.60 -0.58 16.08
C TYR A 156 6.02 -1.92 16.59
N TRP A 157 6.85 -2.95 16.82
CA TRP A 157 6.36 -4.30 17.06
C TRP A 157 5.25 -4.40 18.12
N ASN A 158 5.47 -3.85 19.30
CA ASN A 158 4.51 -3.96 20.40
C ASN A 158 3.52 -2.79 20.45
N SER A 159 3.38 -2.04 19.36
CA SER A 159 2.61 -0.80 19.37
C SER A 159 1.10 -1.01 19.49
N THR A 160 0.58 -2.20 19.19
CA THR A 160 -0.83 -2.54 19.39
C THR A 160 -1.09 -3.27 20.70
N GLU A 161 -0.03 -3.78 21.33
CA GLU A 161 -0.06 -4.43 22.62
C GLU A 161 0.15 -3.40 23.73
N GLY A 162 -0.06 -3.81 24.96
CA GLY A 162 0.22 -2.97 26.10
C GLY A 162 -0.81 -3.13 27.20
N LYS A 163 -0.36 -3.01 28.43
CA LYS A 163 -1.24 -2.92 29.58
C LYS A 163 -1.97 -1.59 29.56
N ALA A 164 -3.19 -1.56 30.08
CA ALA A 164 -3.95 -0.32 30.20
C ALA A 164 -3.11 0.74 30.95
N GLY A 165 -2.85 1.87 30.30
CA GLY A 165 -2.04 2.97 30.81
C GLY A 165 -0.57 2.97 30.41
N GLU A 166 -0.05 1.95 29.72
CA GLU A 166 1.37 1.82 29.36
C GLU A 166 1.70 2.17 27.91
N GLY A 167 0.81 2.86 27.21
CA GLY A 167 1.10 3.46 25.91
C GLY A 167 1.78 2.54 24.88
N GLY A 168 1.33 1.27 24.76
CA GLY A 168 1.87 0.36 23.75
C GLY A 168 3.26 -0.21 24.13
N GLY A 169 3.36 -0.93 25.23
CA GLY A 169 4.55 -1.68 25.65
C GLY A 169 5.74 -0.83 26.10
N ASN A 170 6.31 0.00 25.27
CA ASN A 170 7.53 0.76 25.56
C ASN A 170 7.33 2.28 25.75
N GLY A 171 6.11 2.74 25.97
CA GLY A 171 5.84 4.16 26.28
C GLY A 171 5.71 5.10 25.08
N PHE A 172 5.74 4.58 23.85
CA PHE A 172 5.61 5.39 22.62
C PHE A 172 4.18 5.54 22.10
N GLY A 173 3.18 5.17 22.90
CA GLY A 173 1.78 5.22 22.51
C GLY A 173 1.35 4.04 21.62
N ARG A 174 0.07 3.68 21.73
CA ARG A 174 -0.51 2.63 20.90
C ARG A 174 -0.77 3.13 19.50
N THR A 175 -0.70 2.22 18.53
CA THR A 175 -0.94 2.51 17.12
C THR A 175 -2.12 1.71 16.55
N LYS A 176 -3.14 1.44 17.37
CA LYS A 176 -4.45 0.97 16.89
C LYS A 176 -5.16 2.09 16.12
N TRP A 177 -6.04 1.75 15.20
CA TRP A 177 -6.77 2.75 14.41
C TRP A 177 -7.48 3.78 15.25
N ILE A 178 -8.06 3.36 16.38
CA ILE A 178 -8.75 4.26 17.32
C ILE A 178 -7.79 5.23 18.01
N ASP A 179 -6.54 4.84 18.25
CA ASP A 179 -5.56 5.68 18.93
C ASP A 179 -5.15 6.86 18.03
N PHE A 180 -5.01 6.62 16.72
CA PHE A 180 -4.79 7.68 15.74
C PHE A 180 -6.00 8.63 15.63
N LEU A 181 -7.23 8.11 15.72
CA LEU A 181 -8.44 8.92 15.66
C LEU A 181 -8.59 9.81 16.90
N ASN A 182 -8.20 9.32 18.06
CA ASN A 182 -8.31 10.04 19.33
C ASN A 182 -7.10 10.93 19.62
N GLY A 183 -5.97 10.73 18.95
CA GLY A 183 -4.73 11.45 19.22
C GLY A 183 -4.06 11.11 20.55
N ASN A 184 -4.49 10.04 21.23
CA ASN A 184 -4.00 9.68 22.58
C ASN A 184 -2.64 8.98 22.57
N ASN A 185 -2.10 8.67 21.40
CA ASN A 185 -0.84 7.96 21.20
C ASN A 185 0.37 8.90 20.97
N GLY A 186 0.19 10.20 21.19
CA GLY A 186 1.24 11.20 20.96
C GLY A 186 1.18 11.88 19.59
N SER A 187 0.39 11.36 18.63
CA SER A 187 0.18 12.02 17.34
C SER A 187 -1.10 11.50 16.66
N SER A 188 -2.00 12.40 16.26
CA SER A 188 -3.25 12.01 15.59
C SER A 188 -3.06 11.71 14.11
N ALA A 189 -4.05 11.05 13.48
CA ALA A 189 -4.12 10.87 12.03
C ALA A 189 -4.10 12.20 11.28
N GLU A 190 -4.72 13.25 11.85
CA GLU A 190 -4.67 14.61 11.33
C GLU A 190 -3.24 15.15 11.34
N GLU A 191 -2.55 15.11 12.47
CA GLU A 191 -1.18 15.62 12.61
C GLU A 191 -0.20 14.87 11.68
N ILE A 192 -0.23 13.53 11.65
CA ILE A 192 0.69 12.80 10.78
C ILE A 192 0.39 13.03 9.29
N GLY A 193 -0.89 13.18 8.90
CA GLY A 193 -1.27 13.54 7.53
C GLY A 193 -0.82 14.93 7.11
N GLN A 194 -0.66 15.87 8.06
CA GLN A 194 -0.14 17.21 7.81
C GLN A 194 1.39 17.25 7.66
N TRP A 195 2.11 16.40 8.38
CA TRP A 195 3.57 16.45 8.47
C TRP A 195 4.28 15.46 7.55
N PHE A 196 3.61 14.36 7.17
CA PHE A 196 4.19 13.34 6.31
C PHE A 196 3.37 13.18 5.04
N ASP A 197 4.08 12.97 3.93
CA ASP A 197 3.44 12.76 2.63
C ASP A 197 3.00 11.32 2.46
N MET A 198 3.72 10.39 3.07
CA MET A 198 3.44 8.96 3.06
C MET A 198 3.47 8.41 4.48
N ILE A 199 2.46 7.66 4.86
CA ILE A 199 2.35 7.04 6.18
C ILE A 199 2.23 5.53 5.99
N TRP A 200 3.28 4.80 6.38
CA TRP A 200 3.33 3.36 6.32
C TRP A 200 2.76 2.77 7.61
N PHE A 201 1.68 2.00 7.47
CA PHE A 201 1.02 1.26 8.54
C PHE A 201 1.34 -0.23 8.44
N PRO A 202 1.22 -1.00 9.56
CA PRO A 202 1.41 -2.44 9.55
C PRO A 202 0.34 -3.12 8.66
N PRO A 203 0.51 -4.43 8.35
CA PRO A 203 -0.45 -5.15 7.52
C PRO A 203 -1.88 -4.96 8.00
N MET A 204 -2.78 -4.55 7.10
CA MET A 204 -4.16 -4.18 7.43
C MET A 204 -5.11 -5.38 7.45
N SER A 205 -4.74 -6.47 6.80
CA SER A 205 -5.51 -7.71 6.75
C SER A 205 -5.49 -8.45 8.08
N ALA A 206 -6.50 -9.28 8.32
CA ALA A 206 -6.57 -10.10 9.53
C ALA A 206 -5.44 -11.14 9.55
N GLY A 207 -4.80 -11.26 10.69
CA GLY A 207 -3.65 -12.17 10.90
C GLY A 207 -3.07 -11.97 12.28
N SER A 208 -2.15 -12.86 12.67
CA SER A 208 -1.40 -12.76 13.92
C SER A 208 -0.07 -12.01 13.75
N GLY A 209 0.72 -11.85 14.81
CA GLY A 209 2.03 -11.21 14.75
C GLY A 209 2.00 -9.81 14.14
N LEU A 210 1.17 -8.89 14.66
CA LEU A 210 0.94 -7.54 14.11
C LEU A 210 0.40 -7.57 12.66
N GLY A 211 -0.07 -8.72 12.16
CA GLY A 211 -0.57 -8.94 10.80
C GLY A 211 0.46 -9.57 9.85
N TYR A 212 1.69 -9.84 10.29
CA TYR A 212 2.73 -10.47 9.47
C TYR A 212 2.51 -11.97 9.24
N HIS A 213 1.51 -12.58 9.88
CA HIS A 213 0.97 -13.90 9.55
C HIS A 213 -0.47 -13.73 9.06
N PRO A 214 -0.69 -13.25 7.83
CA PRO A 214 -2.04 -13.00 7.34
C PRO A 214 -2.81 -14.30 7.16
N SER A 215 -3.98 -14.39 7.77
CA SER A 215 -4.88 -15.54 7.66
C SER A 215 -6.12 -15.25 6.81
N ASP A 216 -6.50 -13.97 6.66
CA ASP A 216 -7.59 -13.55 5.79
C ASP A 216 -7.30 -12.20 5.13
N TYR A 217 -6.79 -12.24 3.91
CA TYR A 217 -6.50 -11.05 3.10
C TYR A 217 -7.72 -10.18 2.81
N SER A 218 -8.93 -10.74 2.85
CA SER A 218 -10.18 -10.02 2.57
C SER A 218 -10.85 -9.42 3.82
N SER A 219 -10.32 -9.69 5.02
CA SER A 219 -10.80 -9.13 6.29
C SER A 219 -9.92 -7.99 6.77
N LEU A 220 -10.49 -6.83 7.02
CA LEU A 220 -9.81 -5.65 7.59
C LEU A 220 -10.07 -5.46 9.09
N SER A 221 -10.76 -6.41 9.72
CA SER A 221 -10.98 -6.41 11.16
C SER A 221 -9.93 -7.26 11.85
N SER A 222 -9.18 -6.67 12.76
CA SER A 222 -8.02 -7.28 13.41
C SER A 222 -7.83 -6.71 14.84
N ASP A 223 -6.79 -7.12 15.52
CA ASP A 223 -6.34 -6.54 16.79
C ASP A 223 -5.97 -5.05 16.70
N ARG A 224 -5.68 -4.55 15.49
CA ARG A 224 -5.43 -3.11 15.22
C ARG A 224 -6.72 -2.29 15.19
N GLY A 225 -7.87 -2.92 15.00
CA GLY A 225 -9.18 -2.27 14.99
C GLY A 225 -10.11 -2.78 13.89
N THR A 226 -11.29 -2.17 13.79
CA THR A 226 -12.31 -2.53 12.80
C THR A 226 -12.06 -1.85 11.47
N LYS A 227 -12.67 -2.38 10.40
CA LYS A 227 -12.66 -1.78 9.05
C LYS A 227 -13.13 -0.31 9.07
N GLU A 228 -14.18 -0.01 9.83
CA GLU A 228 -14.76 1.35 9.91
C GLU A 228 -13.75 2.34 10.48
N LYS A 229 -12.99 1.93 11.53
CA LYS A 229 -11.95 2.77 12.12
C LYS A 229 -10.76 2.97 11.19
N LEU A 230 -10.36 1.93 10.46
CA LEU A 230 -9.35 2.03 9.42
C LEU A 230 -9.78 3.01 8.32
N THR A 231 -10.99 2.88 7.80
CA THR A 231 -11.52 3.78 6.76
C THR A 231 -11.55 5.23 7.23
N GLN A 232 -12.06 5.48 8.44
CA GLN A 232 -12.06 6.81 9.06
C GLN A 232 -10.65 7.42 9.15
N MET A 233 -9.67 6.61 9.58
CA MET A 233 -8.28 7.05 9.70
C MET A 233 -7.68 7.44 8.34
N ILE A 234 -7.89 6.60 7.32
CA ILE A 234 -7.43 6.86 5.95
C ILE A 234 -8.04 8.17 5.41
N GLU A 235 -9.34 8.37 5.57
CA GLU A 235 -10.03 9.59 5.14
C GLU A 235 -9.45 10.87 5.80
N ILE A 236 -9.16 10.81 7.10
CA ILE A 236 -8.56 11.94 7.82
C ILE A 236 -7.15 12.22 7.29
N ILE A 237 -6.34 11.19 7.06
CA ILE A 237 -4.99 11.34 6.51
C ILE A 237 -5.05 11.99 5.12
N HIS A 238 -5.91 11.51 4.23
CA HIS A 238 -6.09 12.08 2.89
C HIS A 238 -6.56 13.53 2.93
N LYS A 239 -7.52 13.84 3.79
CA LYS A 239 -8.02 15.21 3.98
C LYS A 239 -6.91 16.19 4.38
N ASN A 240 -5.89 15.69 5.06
CA ASN A 240 -4.75 16.47 5.53
C ASN A 240 -3.53 16.42 4.58
N GLY A 241 -3.68 15.79 3.42
CA GLY A 241 -2.67 15.78 2.35
C GLY A 241 -1.67 14.60 2.41
N GLY A 242 -1.80 13.72 3.42
CA GLY A 242 -1.00 12.49 3.51
C GLY A 242 -1.54 11.39 2.60
N ARG A 243 -0.68 10.42 2.28
CA ARG A 243 -0.98 9.19 1.54
C ARG A 243 -0.72 7.99 2.44
N VAL A 244 -1.50 6.93 2.27
CA VAL A 244 -1.40 5.72 3.07
C VAL A 244 -0.64 4.64 2.31
N ILE A 245 0.43 4.13 2.90
CA ILE A 245 1.23 3.01 2.40
C ILE A 245 0.87 1.78 3.25
N ALA A 246 0.29 0.77 2.62
CA ALA A 246 -0.06 -0.48 3.28
C ALA A 246 1.12 -1.46 3.26
N ASP A 247 1.36 -2.12 4.38
CA ASP A 247 2.27 -3.26 4.43
C ASP A 247 1.61 -4.48 3.78
N ILE A 248 2.29 -5.11 2.85
CA ILE A 248 1.78 -6.20 2.01
C ILE A 248 2.63 -7.44 2.22
N VAL A 249 2.09 -8.37 2.97
CA VAL A 249 2.72 -9.68 3.24
C VAL A 249 2.16 -10.68 2.24
N ILE A 250 2.90 -10.93 1.18
CA ILE A 250 2.51 -11.84 0.10
C ILE A 250 3.51 -12.97 -0.15
N ASN A 251 4.64 -12.95 0.54
CA ASN A 251 5.55 -14.09 0.54
C ASN A 251 4.85 -15.33 1.08
N HIS A 252 4.21 -15.17 2.23
CA HIS A 252 3.60 -16.24 3.00
C HIS A 252 2.24 -15.83 3.56
N GLY A 253 1.47 -16.81 4.05
CA GLY A 253 0.22 -16.57 4.75
C GLY A 253 -0.29 -17.81 5.45
N ASP A 254 -0.95 -17.61 6.60
CA ASP A 254 -1.62 -18.69 7.32
C ASP A 254 -2.87 -19.15 6.58
N ALA A 255 -3.18 -20.43 6.71
CA ALA A 255 -4.50 -20.93 6.37
C ALA A 255 -5.56 -20.36 7.35
N LYS A 256 -6.81 -20.21 6.89
CA LYS A 256 -7.92 -19.73 7.73
C LYS A 256 -8.22 -20.64 8.92
N SER A 257 -7.85 -21.92 8.82
CA SER A 257 -7.97 -22.88 9.90
C SER A 257 -6.86 -23.93 9.82
N GLY A 258 -6.15 -24.11 10.92
CA GLY A 258 -5.02 -25.03 10.96
C GLY A 258 -3.93 -24.68 9.95
N TRP A 259 -3.23 -25.70 9.41
CA TRP A 259 -2.09 -25.50 8.50
C TRP A 259 -2.46 -25.49 7.02
N CYS A 260 -3.59 -26.10 6.63
CA CYS A 260 -3.96 -26.31 5.23
C CYS A 260 -5.45 -26.07 4.93
N GLY A 261 -6.19 -25.40 5.82
CA GLY A 261 -7.62 -25.14 5.67
C GLY A 261 -7.93 -23.78 5.07
N TYR A 262 -8.13 -23.70 3.75
CA TYR A 262 -8.47 -22.47 3.01
C TYR A 262 -9.97 -22.37 2.65
N ALA A 263 -10.83 -23.07 3.37
CA ALA A 263 -12.28 -23.04 3.11
C ALA A 263 -12.82 -21.61 3.07
N ASN A 264 -13.77 -21.35 2.16
CA ASN A 264 -14.35 -20.04 1.88
C ASN A 264 -13.41 -19.00 1.21
N GLY A 265 -12.12 -19.26 1.11
CA GLY A 265 -11.15 -18.43 0.39
C GLY A 265 -11.14 -16.96 0.78
N TYR A 266 -10.70 -16.11 -0.12
CA TYR A 266 -10.62 -14.66 0.02
C TYR A 266 -11.57 -13.99 -0.96
N ASN A 267 -12.35 -13.00 -0.51
CA ASN A 267 -13.32 -12.30 -1.33
C ASN A 267 -12.99 -10.81 -1.41
N PHE A 268 -12.56 -10.34 -2.58
CA PHE A 268 -12.20 -8.97 -2.86
C PHE A 268 -13.30 -8.17 -3.60
N GLY A 269 -14.56 -8.61 -3.44
CA GLY A 269 -15.70 -7.96 -4.08
C GLY A 269 -15.64 -8.08 -5.61
N THR A 270 -15.74 -6.96 -6.30
CA THR A 270 -15.68 -6.88 -7.78
C THR A 270 -14.36 -7.37 -8.39
N TYR A 271 -13.30 -7.55 -7.60
CA TYR A 271 -12.00 -8.05 -8.06
C TYR A 271 -11.87 -9.58 -7.96
N GLY A 272 -12.91 -10.26 -7.50
CA GLY A 272 -12.99 -11.71 -7.49
C GLY A 272 -12.89 -12.36 -6.12
N LYS A 273 -13.21 -13.65 -6.11
CA LYS A 273 -13.04 -14.55 -4.97
C LYS A 273 -12.09 -15.67 -5.35
N PHE A 274 -11.18 -15.98 -4.48
CA PHE A 274 -10.15 -17.00 -4.67
C PHE A 274 -10.18 -17.98 -3.50
N VAL A 275 -10.22 -19.27 -3.83
CA VAL A 275 -10.18 -20.35 -2.84
C VAL A 275 -8.90 -21.13 -3.07
N PRO A 276 -7.82 -20.79 -2.34
CA PRO A 276 -6.56 -21.50 -2.49
C PRO A 276 -6.71 -22.99 -2.20
N ASP A 277 -5.98 -23.78 -2.94
CA ASP A 277 -5.73 -25.20 -2.70
C ASP A 277 -4.23 -25.46 -2.66
N GLY A 278 -3.82 -26.70 -2.57
CA GLY A 278 -2.41 -27.06 -2.47
C GLY A 278 -1.54 -26.59 -3.64
N SER A 279 -2.13 -26.29 -4.81
CA SER A 279 -1.39 -25.78 -5.97
C SER A 279 -0.99 -24.30 -5.85
N TYR A 280 -1.57 -23.58 -4.88
CA TYR A 280 -1.21 -22.20 -4.57
C TYR A 280 0.02 -22.09 -3.65
N ILE A 281 0.39 -23.19 -3.00
CA ILE A 281 1.46 -23.24 -2.00
C ILE A 281 2.68 -23.93 -2.60
N CYS A 282 3.87 -23.35 -2.39
CA CYS A 282 5.14 -23.91 -2.84
C CYS A 282 5.31 -25.34 -2.33
N ARG A 283 5.65 -26.30 -3.22
CA ARG A 283 5.86 -27.70 -2.81
C ARG A 283 7.03 -27.90 -1.84
N THR A 284 7.89 -26.89 -1.73
CA THR A 284 9.02 -26.84 -0.81
C THR A 284 8.63 -26.34 0.59
N ASP A 285 7.37 -25.87 0.78
CA ASP A 285 6.86 -25.41 2.06
C ASP A 285 6.91 -26.49 3.14
N GLU A 286 7.18 -26.07 4.36
CA GLU A 286 7.32 -26.96 5.52
C GLU A 286 6.03 -27.70 5.88
N VAL A 287 4.87 -27.32 5.39
CA VAL A 287 3.63 -28.10 5.53
C VAL A 287 3.77 -29.52 5.02
N ASN A 288 4.66 -29.74 4.07
CA ASN A 288 4.97 -31.07 3.54
C ASN A 288 6.00 -31.84 4.39
N ASN A 289 6.54 -31.23 5.42
CA ASN A 289 7.55 -31.81 6.28
C ASN A 289 7.04 -32.04 7.70
N SER A 290 6.71 -33.27 8.05
CA SER A 290 6.23 -33.62 9.38
C SER A 290 7.20 -33.30 10.52
N ALA A 291 8.51 -33.19 10.24
CA ALA A 291 9.52 -32.81 11.24
C ALA A 291 9.42 -31.33 11.65
N SER A 292 8.75 -30.48 10.87
CA SER A 292 8.49 -29.07 11.20
C SER A 292 7.32 -28.86 12.18
N GLY A 293 6.59 -29.93 12.54
CA GLY A 293 5.39 -29.87 13.36
C GLY A 293 4.09 -29.79 12.56
N ALA A 294 4.15 -29.90 11.22
CA ALA A 294 2.97 -29.96 10.38
C ALA A 294 2.07 -31.16 10.75
N PRO A 295 0.74 -30.98 10.86
CA PRO A 295 -0.19 -32.07 11.09
C PRO A 295 -0.11 -33.12 9.99
N ALA A 296 -0.21 -34.40 10.37
CA ALA A 296 -0.08 -35.50 9.41
C ALA A 296 -1.08 -35.42 8.23
N GLU A 297 -2.28 -34.92 8.47
CA GLU A 297 -3.32 -34.71 7.47
C GLU A 297 -3.01 -33.59 6.47
N CYS A 298 -2.07 -32.69 6.78
CA CYS A 298 -1.64 -31.62 5.88
C CYS A 298 -0.34 -31.98 5.12
N VAL A 299 0.38 -33.01 5.53
CA VAL A 299 1.60 -33.46 4.82
C VAL A 299 1.27 -33.87 3.40
N GLY A 300 1.92 -33.25 2.42
CA GLY A 300 1.63 -33.45 0.98
C GLY A 300 0.50 -32.54 0.45
N PHE A 301 0.02 -31.61 1.24
CA PHE A 301 -0.98 -30.61 0.81
C PHE A 301 -0.40 -29.68 -0.26
N ALA A 302 0.80 -29.15 -0.06
CA ALA A 302 1.43 -28.20 -0.97
C ALA A 302 1.93 -28.91 -2.25
N THR A 303 1.36 -28.56 -3.39
CA THR A 303 1.60 -29.18 -4.69
C THR A 303 2.00 -28.19 -5.79
N GLY A 304 2.23 -26.93 -5.44
CA GLY A 304 2.70 -25.89 -6.35
C GLY A 304 4.11 -26.14 -6.89
N ASN A 305 4.70 -25.15 -7.52
CA ASN A 305 6.10 -25.21 -7.95
C ASN A 305 7.05 -25.06 -6.75
N ALA A 306 8.34 -25.18 -6.98
CA ALA A 306 9.31 -24.76 -5.99
C ALA A 306 9.25 -23.25 -5.85
N ASP A 307 9.64 -22.74 -4.68
CA ASP A 307 9.89 -21.35 -4.45
C ASP A 307 10.83 -20.76 -5.51
N ASP A 308 10.54 -19.54 -5.97
CA ASP A 308 11.35 -18.81 -6.95
C ASP A 308 12.16 -17.65 -6.33
N GLY A 309 12.24 -17.60 -5.01
CA GLY A 309 12.96 -16.58 -4.25
C GLY A 309 14.48 -16.66 -4.36
N TYR A 310 15.13 -15.85 -3.55
CA TYR A 310 16.59 -15.69 -3.59
C TYR A 310 17.33 -16.50 -2.53
N GLY A 311 16.81 -17.67 -2.19
CA GLY A 311 17.35 -18.50 -1.13
C GLY A 311 16.97 -17.96 0.24
N ASP A 312 15.69 -17.79 0.42
CA ASP A 312 15.14 -17.48 1.71
C ASP A 312 15.38 -18.62 2.70
N GLU A 313 15.06 -18.36 3.92
CA GLU A 313 15.27 -19.35 4.97
C GLU A 313 14.15 -20.39 4.89
N ALA A 314 14.40 -21.44 4.13
CA ALA A 314 13.56 -22.63 4.17
C ALA A 314 13.24 -23.02 5.62
N ASN A 315 11.98 -23.34 5.91
CA ASN A 315 11.47 -23.84 7.18
C ASN A 315 11.03 -22.80 8.23
N TYR A 316 10.48 -21.68 7.81
CA TYR A 316 9.70 -20.85 8.73
C TYR A 316 8.30 -21.44 8.94
N ALA A 317 8.16 -22.34 9.93
CA ALA A 317 6.96 -23.14 10.15
C ALA A 317 5.69 -22.35 10.55
N ALA A 318 5.73 -21.03 10.54
CA ALA A 318 4.62 -20.21 10.99
C ALA A 318 3.56 -19.98 9.93
N SER A 319 3.92 -19.98 8.64
CA SER A 319 3.00 -19.62 7.54
C SER A 319 3.31 -20.43 6.28
N ARG A 320 2.39 -20.40 5.30
CA ARG A 320 2.52 -21.15 4.03
C ARG A 320 3.08 -20.24 2.95
N ASP A 321 4.09 -20.71 2.20
CA ASP A 321 4.72 -19.96 1.13
C ASP A 321 3.89 -20.01 -0.15
N TRP A 322 3.52 -18.83 -0.66
CA TRP A 322 2.73 -18.70 -1.88
C TRP A 322 3.57 -18.94 -3.14
N ASP A 323 3.09 -19.81 -4.03
CA ASP A 323 3.73 -20.07 -5.33
C ASP A 323 3.47 -18.92 -6.32
N HIS A 324 4.32 -17.89 -6.32
CA HIS A 324 4.22 -16.76 -7.25
C HIS A 324 4.45 -17.12 -8.72
N THR A 325 4.96 -18.31 -9.03
CA THR A 325 5.04 -18.80 -10.42
C THR A 325 3.68 -19.27 -10.91
N ASN A 326 2.73 -19.56 -10.00
CA ASN A 326 1.36 -19.93 -10.32
C ASN A 326 0.54 -18.68 -10.70
N VAL A 327 -0.02 -18.68 -11.91
CA VAL A 327 -0.84 -17.57 -12.42
C VAL A 327 -2.05 -17.26 -11.53
N ASN A 328 -2.65 -18.28 -10.89
CA ASN A 328 -3.80 -18.10 -10.00
C ASN A 328 -3.42 -17.35 -8.72
N VAL A 329 -2.24 -17.62 -8.17
CA VAL A 329 -1.66 -16.86 -7.04
C VAL A 329 -1.43 -15.42 -7.44
N ARG A 330 -0.79 -15.17 -8.60
CA ARG A 330 -0.60 -13.80 -9.09
C ARG A 330 -1.92 -13.08 -9.33
N ASN A 331 -2.93 -13.73 -9.89
CA ASN A 331 -4.25 -13.13 -10.10
C ASN A 331 -4.93 -12.82 -8.76
N MET A 332 -4.81 -13.70 -7.77
CA MET A 332 -5.30 -13.46 -6.42
C MET A 332 -4.66 -12.20 -5.80
N PHE A 333 -3.34 -12.06 -5.87
CA PHE A 333 -2.66 -10.89 -5.31
C PHE A 333 -2.88 -9.62 -6.13
N LYS A 334 -2.99 -9.71 -7.46
CA LYS A 334 -3.43 -8.55 -8.26
C LYS A 334 -4.83 -8.07 -7.84
N ALA A 335 -5.75 -9.00 -7.63
CA ALA A 335 -7.10 -8.67 -7.15
C ALA A 335 -7.09 -8.05 -5.75
N TYR A 336 -6.30 -8.61 -4.82
CA TYR A 336 -6.10 -8.07 -3.48
C TYR A 336 -5.57 -6.64 -3.53
N LEU A 337 -4.52 -6.39 -4.29
CA LEU A 337 -3.89 -5.06 -4.36
C LEU A 337 -4.77 -4.03 -5.07
N LYS A 338 -5.49 -4.41 -6.13
CA LYS A 338 -6.53 -3.57 -6.73
C LYS A 338 -7.62 -3.21 -5.72
N TRP A 339 -8.07 -4.17 -4.93
CA TRP A 339 -9.05 -3.95 -3.88
C TRP A 339 -8.51 -3.00 -2.79
N MET A 340 -7.28 -3.20 -2.35
CA MET A 340 -6.61 -2.28 -1.41
C MET A 340 -6.55 -0.85 -1.96
N ARG A 341 -6.19 -0.67 -3.23
CA ARG A 341 -6.14 0.65 -3.87
C ARG A 341 -7.53 1.28 -4.02
N ASN A 342 -8.47 0.55 -4.57
CA ASN A 342 -9.71 1.14 -5.08
C ASN A 342 -10.84 1.12 -4.05
N VAL A 343 -10.85 0.17 -3.12
CA VAL A 343 -11.90 0.01 -2.11
C VAL A 343 -11.43 0.44 -0.73
N VAL A 344 -10.26 -0.03 -0.29
CA VAL A 344 -9.67 0.38 1.01
C VAL A 344 -9.10 1.79 0.94
N LYS A 345 -8.70 2.24 -0.27
CA LYS A 345 -8.17 3.57 -0.56
C LYS A 345 -6.75 3.81 -0.03
N VAL A 346 -5.91 2.78 0.02
CA VAL A 346 -4.48 2.99 0.24
C VAL A 346 -3.82 3.52 -1.04
N ASP A 347 -2.71 4.23 -0.93
CA ASP A 347 -2.06 4.90 -2.06
C ASP A 347 -0.85 4.15 -2.60
N GLY A 348 -0.28 3.29 -1.78
CA GLY A 348 0.92 2.54 -2.15
C GLY A 348 1.17 1.37 -1.23
N PHE A 349 2.31 0.72 -1.44
CA PHE A 349 2.64 -0.54 -0.80
C PHE A 349 4.07 -0.59 -0.25
N ARG A 350 4.23 -1.22 0.90
CA ARG A 350 5.50 -1.78 1.34
C ARG A 350 5.39 -3.30 1.21
N TYR A 351 6.23 -3.89 0.39
CA TYR A 351 6.28 -5.34 0.22
C TYR A 351 7.20 -5.96 1.27
N ASP A 352 6.63 -6.85 2.06
CA ASP A 352 7.30 -7.59 3.12
C ASP A 352 8.14 -8.74 2.55
N TYR A 353 9.26 -9.02 3.19
CA TYR A 353 10.09 -10.20 2.98
C TYR A 353 10.35 -10.57 1.51
N CYS A 354 10.85 -9.60 0.73
CA CYS A 354 11.03 -9.77 -0.72
C CYS A 354 12.17 -10.73 -1.14
N LYS A 355 12.80 -11.41 -0.19
CA LYS A 355 13.74 -12.51 -0.47
C LYS A 355 13.05 -13.80 -0.85
N GLY A 356 11.84 -14.02 -0.37
CA GLY A 356 11.13 -15.26 -0.52
C GLY A 356 10.40 -15.45 -1.86
N TYR A 357 10.41 -14.45 -2.75
CA TYR A 357 9.84 -14.59 -4.10
C TYR A 357 10.58 -13.69 -5.10
N HIS A 358 10.55 -14.05 -6.38
CA HIS A 358 11.26 -13.28 -7.40
C HIS A 358 10.67 -11.89 -7.58
N ASN A 359 11.51 -10.84 -7.49
CA ASN A 359 11.04 -9.46 -7.41
C ASN A 359 10.39 -8.94 -8.70
N SER A 360 10.49 -9.65 -9.83
CA SER A 360 9.72 -9.32 -11.05
C SER A 360 8.20 -9.31 -10.81
N HIS A 361 7.71 -10.09 -9.85
CA HIS A 361 6.29 -10.12 -9.49
C HIS A 361 5.83 -8.78 -8.90
N ILE A 362 6.69 -8.06 -8.19
CA ILE A 362 6.40 -6.71 -7.67
C ILE A 362 6.06 -5.75 -8.82
N ASN A 363 6.79 -5.83 -9.93
CA ASN A 363 6.50 -5.01 -11.11
C ASN A 363 5.11 -5.30 -11.69
N GLU A 364 4.74 -6.59 -11.79
CA GLU A 364 3.42 -7.03 -12.23
C GLU A 364 2.32 -6.50 -11.30
N TYR A 365 2.51 -6.63 -9.99
CA TYR A 365 1.58 -6.19 -8.96
C TYR A 365 1.39 -4.68 -8.94
N ASN A 366 2.48 -3.92 -8.99
CA ASN A 366 2.44 -2.46 -9.03
C ASN A 366 1.72 -1.94 -10.27
N LYS A 367 1.95 -2.54 -11.44
CA LYS A 367 1.24 -2.20 -12.67
C LYS A 367 -0.25 -2.50 -12.57
N ALA A 368 -0.61 -3.66 -12.01
CA ALA A 368 -2.01 -4.03 -11.86
C ALA A 368 -2.77 -3.10 -10.91
N ALA A 369 -2.15 -2.70 -9.81
CA ALA A 369 -2.78 -1.85 -8.80
C ALA A 369 -2.57 -0.34 -9.01
N GLU A 370 -1.67 0.05 -9.92
CA GLU A 370 -1.31 1.46 -10.19
C GLU A 370 -0.93 2.22 -8.91
N ALA A 371 -0.06 1.58 -8.10
CA ALA A 371 0.36 2.16 -6.84
C ALA A 371 1.14 3.48 -7.05
N TYR A 372 0.80 4.52 -6.30
CA TYR A 372 1.53 5.81 -6.33
C TYR A 372 2.99 5.63 -5.96
N PHE A 373 3.24 4.83 -4.91
CA PHE A 373 4.57 4.52 -4.42
C PHE A 373 4.63 3.08 -3.93
N SER A 374 5.78 2.44 -4.15
CA SER A 374 6.06 1.18 -3.48
C SER A 374 7.50 1.08 -3.02
N VAL A 375 7.71 0.34 -1.95
CA VAL A 375 9.01 0.02 -1.40
C VAL A 375 9.07 -1.46 -1.05
N MET A 376 10.13 -2.15 -1.46
CA MET A 376 10.38 -3.54 -1.10
C MET A 376 11.33 -3.61 0.10
N GLU A 377 11.07 -4.57 0.97
CA GLU A 377 12.00 -4.97 2.00
C GLU A 377 12.89 -6.09 1.48
N TYR A 378 14.05 -5.71 0.98
CA TYR A 378 15.10 -6.67 0.69
C TYR A 378 16.27 -6.40 1.66
N TRP A 379 16.36 -7.20 2.71
CA TRP A 379 17.32 -6.99 3.79
C TRP A 379 18.73 -7.40 3.37
N ASP A 380 19.46 -6.45 2.80
CA ASP A 380 20.85 -6.63 2.38
C ASP A 380 21.61 -5.30 2.45
N GLY A 381 22.82 -5.31 3.03
CA GLY A 381 23.69 -4.14 3.13
C GLY A 381 24.55 -3.92 1.88
N ASN A 382 24.48 -4.78 0.87
CA ASN A 382 25.27 -4.65 -0.34
C ASN A 382 24.52 -3.85 -1.41
N VAL A 383 25.06 -2.71 -1.80
CA VAL A 383 24.48 -1.82 -2.81
C VAL A 383 24.23 -2.53 -4.14
N ASN A 384 25.15 -3.41 -4.57
CA ASN A 384 24.99 -4.12 -5.85
C ASN A 384 23.83 -5.11 -5.79
N THR A 385 23.70 -5.84 -4.68
CA THR A 385 22.55 -6.73 -4.47
C THR A 385 21.23 -5.94 -4.53
N LEU A 386 21.16 -4.79 -3.85
CA LEU A 386 19.96 -3.95 -3.90
C LEU A 386 19.64 -3.47 -5.33
N GLN A 387 20.67 -3.10 -6.11
CA GLN A 387 20.49 -2.71 -7.52
C GLN A 387 20.01 -3.88 -8.38
N ASP A 388 20.54 -5.08 -8.18
CA ASP A 388 20.09 -6.28 -8.90
C ASP A 388 18.62 -6.57 -8.61
N ARG A 389 18.18 -6.45 -7.35
CA ARG A 389 16.77 -6.64 -6.97
C ARG A 389 15.85 -5.57 -7.53
N LEU A 390 16.30 -4.33 -7.58
CA LEU A 390 15.57 -3.25 -8.25
C LEU A 390 15.45 -3.50 -9.76
N ASN A 391 16.50 -4.04 -10.38
CA ASN A 391 16.50 -4.43 -11.79
C ASN A 391 15.51 -5.57 -12.06
N ASP A 392 15.49 -6.61 -11.23
CA ASP A 392 14.50 -7.70 -11.31
C ASP A 392 13.07 -7.16 -11.22
N ALA A 393 12.83 -6.20 -10.34
CA ALA A 393 11.55 -5.50 -10.22
C ALA A 393 11.29 -4.46 -11.33
N GLY A 394 12.12 -4.43 -12.39
CA GLY A 394 11.95 -3.49 -13.52
C GLY A 394 12.04 -2.03 -13.11
N TRP A 395 12.72 -1.70 -12.03
CA TRP A 395 12.83 -0.35 -11.45
C TRP A 395 11.45 0.30 -11.15
N ASN A 396 10.43 -0.51 -10.93
CA ASN A 396 9.07 -0.07 -10.62
C ASN A 396 8.73 -0.19 -9.13
N THR A 397 9.73 -0.18 -8.28
CA THR A 397 9.63 -0.09 -6.82
C THR A 397 10.89 0.59 -6.28
N ALA A 398 10.80 1.24 -5.12
CA ALA A 398 11.97 1.58 -4.31
C ALA A 398 12.38 0.40 -3.44
N THR A 399 13.49 0.50 -2.73
CA THR A 399 13.89 -0.45 -1.69
C THR A 399 14.31 0.28 -0.42
N PHE A 400 14.10 -0.35 0.74
CA PHE A 400 14.76 0.11 1.96
C PHE A 400 16.28 0.04 1.78
N ASP A 401 16.94 1.19 1.96
CA ASP A 401 18.38 1.30 1.74
C ASP A 401 19.16 0.87 3.00
N PHE A 402 19.24 -0.43 3.20
CA PHE A 402 20.03 -1.05 4.26
C PHE A 402 21.52 -0.72 4.10
N ALA A 403 21.99 -0.47 2.89
CA ALA A 403 23.38 -0.09 2.66
C ALA A 403 23.68 1.29 3.27
N THR A 404 22.80 2.29 3.10
CA THR A 404 22.91 3.58 3.81
C THR A 404 22.76 3.37 5.32
N LYS A 405 21.82 2.53 5.78
CA LYS A 405 21.64 2.25 7.21
C LYS A 405 22.92 1.75 7.86
N TYR A 406 23.56 0.76 7.30
CA TYR A 406 24.80 0.20 7.84
C TYR A 406 25.98 1.16 7.71
N THR A 407 26.16 1.75 6.53
CA THR A 407 27.35 2.56 6.26
C THR A 407 27.27 3.94 6.90
N ALA A 408 26.18 4.71 6.70
CA ALA A 408 26.10 6.08 7.20
C ALA A 408 25.69 6.16 8.67
N PHE A 409 24.68 5.37 9.09
CA PHE A 409 24.17 5.51 10.45
C PHE A 409 24.97 4.69 11.45
N ASN A 410 25.26 3.40 11.18
CA ASN A 410 25.94 2.55 12.13
C ASN A 410 27.46 2.80 12.15
N ASP A 411 28.11 2.56 11.01
CA ASP A 411 29.56 2.67 10.88
C ASP A 411 30.03 4.12 10.81
N GLY A 412 29.13 5.02 10.42
CA GLY A 412 29.38 6.44 10.29
C GLY A 412 29.05 7.21 11.57
N ILE A 413 27.80 7.65 11.72
CA ILE A 413 27.38 8.57 12.80
C ILE A 413 27.53 7.93 14.18
N ALA A 414 27.05 6.69 14.36
CA ALA A 414 27.11 6.02 15.66
C ALA A 414 28.55 5.77 16.13
N ALA A 415 29.45 5.51 15.19
CA ALA A 415 30.87 5.23 15.44
C ALA A 415 31.79 6.47 15.34
N ASP A 416 31.24 7.69 15.19
CA ASP A 416 32.00 8.94 14.94
C ASP A 416 32.95 8.89 13.73
N ASN A 417 32.67 8.02 12.77
CA ASN A 417 33.43 7.85 11.54
C ASN A 417 32.76 8.58 10.36
N TYR A 418 32.89 9.88 10.35
CA TYR A 418 32.20 10.75 9.38
C TYR A 418 32.64 10.55 7.92
N TRP A 419 33.76 9.88 7.67
CA TRP A 419 34.20 9.49 6.32
C TRP A 419 33.21 8.53 5.63
N LYS A 420 32.51 7.70 6.41
CA LYS A 420 31.54 6.73 5.93
C LYS A 420 30.27 7.36 5.36
N LEU A 421 30.01 8.62 5.62
CA LEU A 421 28.82 9.31 5.16
C LEU A 421 28.91 9.69 3.68
N LYS A 422 30.15 9.93 3.20
CA LYS A 422 30.39 10.28 1.82
C LYS A 422 30.21 9.07 0.91
N GLY A 423 29.29 9.18 -0.07
CA GLY A 423 29.04 8.09 -1.00
C GLY A 423 28.32 6.88 -0.41
N ALA A 424 27.63 7.03 0.71
CA ALA A 424 26.92 5.93 1.37
C ALA A 424 25.72 5.44 0.54
N GLY A 425 25.52 4.13 0.52
CA GLY A 425 24.34 3.43 0.02
C GLY A 425 23.95 3.70 -1.44
N LEU A 426 22.69 3.55 -1.73
CA LEU A 426 22.11 3.79 -3.05
C LEU A 426 22.28 5.25 -3.53
N PRO A 427 22.15 6.28 -2.68
CA PRO A 427 22.47 7.65 -3.09
C PRO A 427 23.90 7.81 -3.60
N GLY A 428 24.89 7.21 -2.91
CA GLY A 428 26.28 7.22 -3.34
C GLY A 428 26.53 6.50 -4.67
N ALA A 429 25.72 5.50 -4.99
CA ALA A 429 25.73 4.78 -6.26
C ALA A 429 24.92 5.46 -7.38
N GLY A 430 24.41 6.69 -7.16
CA GLY A 430 23.59 7.43 -8.14
C GLY A 430 22.18 6.85 -8.31
N LYS A 431 21.67 6.13 -7.32
CA LYS A 431 20.34 5.49 -7.32
C LYS A 431 19.41 6.04 -6.24
N SER A 432 19.63 7.27 -5.83
CA SER A 432 18.88 7.93 -4.76
C SER A 432 17.37 7.98 -4.99
N ARG A 433 16.90 8.04 -6.24
CA ARG A 433 15.48 7.96 -6.59
C ARG A 433 14.80 6.73 -5.97
N TYR A 434 15.51 5.60 -5.91
CA TYR A 434 15.00 4.29 -5.50
C TYR A 434 15.34 3.95 -4.04
N ALA A 435 15.94 4.88 -3.31
CA ALA A 435 16.35 4.69 -1.93
C ALA A 435 15.28 5.18 -0.97
N VAL A 436 14.68 4.30 -0.18
CA VAL A 436 13.99 4.67 1.05
C VAL A 436 14.99 4.57 2.19
N THR A 437 15.50 5.74 2.62
CA THR A 437 16.51 5.82 3.69
C THR A 437 15.83 5.82 5.06
N PHE A 438 16.40 5.14 6.04
CA PHE A 438 15.83 5.02 7.38
C PHE A 438 16.93 4.78 8.42
N ILE A 439 16.66 5.19 9.66
CA ILE A 439 17.58 4.98 10.79
C ILE A 439 17.25 3.65 11.45
N ASP A 440 16.02 3.48 11.88
CA ASP A 440 15.49 2.27 12.49
C ASP A 440 14.11 1.91 11.93
N SER A 441 13.73 0.65 12.10
CA SER A 441 12.42 0.09 11.80
C SER A 441 11.93 -0.77 12.96
N HIS A 442 10.72 -1.31 12.84
CA HIS A 442 10.16 -2.24 13.82
C HIS A 442 11.03 -3.49 14.02
N ASP A 443 11.82 -3.92 13.03
CA ASP A 443 12.68 -5.10 13.10
C ASP A 443 14.09 -4.80 13.64
N SER A 444 14.60 -3.60 13.38
CA SER A 444 15.89 -3.20 13.90
C SER A 444 15.82 -2.59 15.31
N PHE A 445 14.62 -2.15 15.71
CA PHE A 445 14.36 -1.57 17.03
C PHE A 445 14.13 -2.65 18.09
N GLN A 446 14.75 -2.50 19.26
CA GLN A 446 14.69 -3.51 20.29
C GLN A 446 13.34 -3.52 21.02
N ARG A 447 12.69 -4.70 21.03
CA ARG A 447 11.31 -4.88 21.49
C ARG A 447 11.11 -4.73 23.00
N ASP A 448 12.06 -5.15 23.83
CA ASP A 448 11.74 -5.59 25.22
C ASP A 448 12.59 -4.99 26.34
N ASN A 449 13.48 -4.08 26.09
CA ASN A 449 14.23 -3.47 27.18
C ASN A 449 14.44 -1.97 26.94
N GLY A 450 13.97 -1.18 27.82
CA GLY A 450 13.88 0.27 27.76
C GLY A 450 15.11 1.08 27.33
N ASN A 451 16.00 0.52 26.49
CA ASN A 451 17.15 1.21 25.93
C ASN A 451 16.99 1.41 24.42
N GLU A 452 15.90 2.02 24.05
CA GLU A 452 15.30 2.10 22.73
C GLU A 452 16.15 2.79 21.67
N PHE A 453 17.13 3.61 22.09
CA PHE A 453 17.93 4.40 21.16
C PHE A 453 19.41 4.01 21.15
N CYS A 454 19.84 3.19 22.08
CA CYS A 454 21.23 2.78 22.18
C CYS A 454 21.49 1.33 21.82
N GLY A 455 20.48 0.61 21.38
CA GLY A 455 20.51 -0.74 20.87
C GLY A 455 21.42 -1.78 21.49
N ASN A 456 20.86 -2.97 21.66
CA ASN A 456 21.57 -4.23 21.80
C ASN A 456 21.05 -5.18 20.72
N GLY A 457 21.86 -6.06 20.22
CA GLY A 457 21.43 -7.05 19.23
C GLY A 457 21.05 -6.42 17.89
N ASN A 458 19.79 -6.54 17.46
CA ASN A 458 19.33 -6.07 16.16
C ASN A 458 19.04 -4.57 16.07
N SER A 459 18.92 -3.88 17.20
CA SER A 459 18.92 -2.42 17.20
C SER A 459 20.29 -1.92 16.82
N MET A 460 20.36 -0.99 15.92
CA MET A 460 21.60 -0.66 15.22
C MET A 460 22.46 0.38 15.95
N GLY A 461 22.25 0.55 17.24
CA GLY A 461 23.23 1.20 18.12
C GLY A 461 23.29 2.70 18.07
N LEU A 462 22.28 3.41 17.56
CA LEU A 462 22.24 4.87 17.66
C LEU A 462 21.75 5.28 19.05
N CYS A 463 22.67 5.78 19.85
CA CYS A 463 22.37 6.38 21.14
C CYS A 463 21.60 7.68 21.02
N LYS A 464 20.86 8.09 22.06
CA LYS A 464 20.02 9.30 22.08
C LYS A 464 20.76 10.58 21.65
N ASP A 465 22.01 10.72 22.03
CA ASP A 465 22.86 11.86 21.67
C ASP A 465 23.27 11.88 20.19
N LYS A 466 23.26 10.73 19.50
CA LYS A 466 23.55 10.59 18.06
C LYS A 466 22.30 10.57 17.18
N LEU A 467 21.14 10.26 17.75
CA LEU A 467 19.91 10.08 16.99
C LEU A 467 19.50 11.33 16.21
N LEU A 468 19.63 12.51 16.79
CA LEU A 468 19.31 13.76 16.12
C LEU A 468 20.35 14.14 15.05
N GLN A 469 21.61 13.72 15.19
CA GLN A 469 22.60 13.82 14.10
C GLN A 469 22.17 12.93 12.91
N ALA A 470 21.70 11.71 13.19
CA ALA A 470 21.20 10.80 12.17
C ALA A 470 19.95 11.37 11.46
N HIS A 471 19.02 11.97 12.20
CA HIS A 471 17.86 12.63 11.59
C HIS A 471 18.26 13.86 10.76
N ALA A 472 19.28 14.62 11.18
CA ALA A 472 19.80 15.73 10.39
C ALA A 472 20.35 15.24 9.04
N TYR A 473 21.06 14.09 9.01
CA TYR A 473 21.50 13.45 7.78
C TYR A 473 20.30 12.93 6.98
N LEU A 474 19.46 12.10 7.58
CA LEU A 474 18.29 11.47 6.95
C LEU A 474 17.41 12.48 6.19
N LEU A 475 17.02 13.56 6.87
CA LEU A 475 16.07 14.55 6.36
C LEU A 475 16.72 15.62 5.45
N SER A 476 18.05 15.72 5.43
CA SER A 476 18.74 16.63 4.52
C SER A 476 19.15 15.98 3.20
N MET A 477 19.49 14.69 3.20
CA MET A 477 20.05 13.99 2.04
C MET A 477 18.97 13.61 0.99
N PRO A 478 19.36 13.34 -0.28
CA PRO A 478 18.45 12.80 -1.29
C PRO A 478 17.96 11.38 -0.93
N GLY A 479 17.00 10.90 -1.67
CA GLY A 479 16.22 9.71 -1.34
C GLY A 479 14.88 10.07 -0.72
N VAL A 480 14.07 9.06 -0.40
CA VAL A 480 12.82 9.19 0.34
C VAL A 480 13.10 8.85 1.81
N PRO A 481 13.20 9.85 2.69
CA PRO A 481 13.48 9.59 4.10
C PRO A 481 12.26 8.99 4.79
N CYS A 482 12.47 7.92 5.56
CA CYS A 482 11.46 7.27 6.40
C CYS A 482 11.78 7.50 7.88
N VAL A 483 10.92 8.24 8.56
CA VAL A 483 11.00 8.49 10.00
C VAL A 483 10.30 7.36 10.74
N PHE A 484 10.87 6.89 11.84
CA PHE A 484 10.31 5.83 12.64
C PHE A 484 9.41 6.36 13.77
N TRP A 485 8.30 5.71 14.08
CA TRP A 485 7.30 6.17 15.05
C TRP A 485 7.87 6.57 16.43
N PRO A 486 8.68 5.74 17.12
CA PRO A 486 9.28 6.13 18.39
C PRO A 486 10.12 7.41 18.32
N HIS A 487 10.85 7.61 17.22
CA HIS A 487 11.64 8.82 16.99
C HIS A 487 10.74 10.05 16.80
N TRP A 488 9.66 9.91 16.01
CA TRP A 488 8.69 10.97 15.80
C TRP A 488 8.06 11.45 17.09
N VAL A 489 7.47 10.55 17.88
CA VAL A 489 6.77 10.94 19.10
C VAL A 489 7.71 11.50 20.17
N THR A 490 9.00 11.12 20.16
CA THR A 490 10.00 11.59 21.11
C THR A 490 10.60 12.94 20.73
N TYR A 491 10.89 13.16 19.45
CA TYR A 491 11.63 14.33 18.97
C TYR A 491 10.85 15.17 17.95
N LYS A 492 9.53 15.14 18.04
CA LYS A 492 8.59 15.75 17.10
C LYS A 492 8.98 17.15 16.66
N GLU A 493 9.19 18.07 17.61
CA GLU A 493 9.45 19.48 17.29
C GLU A 493 10.79 19.68 16.56
N THR A 494 11.79 18.87 16.85
CA THR A 494 13.08 18.91 16.16
C THR A 494 12.97 18.34 14.75
N ILE A 495 12.26 17.22 14.60
CA ILE A 495 12.02 16.56 13.31
C ILE A 495 11.19 17.47 12.39
N LYS A 496 10.15 18.14 12.91
CA LYS A 496 9.35 19.14 12.17
C LYS A 496 10.22 20.25 11.58
N LYS A 497 11.18 20.78 12.33
CA LYS A 497 12.10 21.81 11.84
C LYS A 497 12.98 21.30 10.70
N MET A 498 13.45 20.06 10.75
CA MET A 498 14.23 19.44 9.68
C MET A 498 13.37 19.18 8.44
N ILE A 499 12.15 18.67 8.59
CA ILE A 499 11.19 18.49 7.51
C ILE A 499 10.90 19.85 6.83
N ASN A 500 10.63 20.90 7.59
CA ASN A 500 10.39 22.24 7.05
C ASN A 500 11.60 22.78 6.25
N ALA A 501 12.82 22.55 6.72
CA ALA A 501 14.01 22.95 5.98
C ALA A 501 14.10 22.23 4.63
N ARG A 502 13.82 20.89 4.60
CA ARG A 502 13.75 20.09 3.39
C ARG A 502 12.75 20.66 2.39
N TYR A 503 11.53 20.99 2.85
CA TYR A 503 10.49 21.59 2.01
C TYR A 503 10.87 22.97 1.49
N LYS A 504 11.35 23.85 2.36
CA LYS A 504 11.75 25.21 1.97
C LYS A 504 12.82 25.19 0.89
N ALA A 505 13.82 24.35 1.03
CA ALA A 505 14.85 24.18 0.03
C ALA A 505 14.36 23.40 -1.23
N GLY A 506 13.23 22.69 -1.14
CA GLY A 506 12.73 21.87 -2.24
C GLY A 506 13.60 20.62 -2.49
N VAL A 507 14.16 20.03 -1.45
CA VAL A 507 14.94 18.79 -1.56
C VAL A 507 14.04 17.63 -1.91
N HIS A 508 14.47 16.81 -2.85
CA HIS A 508 13.77 15.66 -3.37
C HIS A 508 14.68 14.44 -3.53
N SER A 509 14.13 13.30 -3.92
CA SER A 509 14.85 12.02 -4.00
C SER A 509 16.09 12.05 -4.90
N GLU A 510 16.16 12.95 -5.88
CA GLU A 510 17.27 13.08 -6.85
C GLU A 510 18.03 14.39 -6.71
N SER A 511 17.97 15.06 -5.56
CA SER A 511 18.71 16.29 -5.30
C SER A 511 20.21 16.07 -5.38
N ALA A 512 20.93 17.02 -5.99
CA ALA A 512 22.37 16.96 -6.10
C ALA A 512 23.03 17.26 -4.74
N VAL A 513 24.13 16.55 -4.45
CA VAL A 513 24.93 16.71 -3.23
C VAL A 513 26.35 17.09 -3.59
N SER A 514 26.86 18.10 -2.91
CA SER A 514 28.29 18.43 -2.88
C SER A 514 28.77 18.31 -1.44
N ASP A 515 29.64 17.35 -1.17
CA ASP A 515 30.05 17.01 0.19
C ASP A 515 31.55 16.85 0.40
N GLU A 516 31.94 17.06 1.63
CA GLU A 516 33.28 16.83 2.15
C GLU A 516 33.21 16.10 3.50
N ALA A 517 34.11 15.19 3.72
CA ALA A 517 34.28 14.47 4.97
C ALA A 517 35.72 14.50 5.46
N GLY A 518 35.90 14.45 6.75
CA GLY A 518 37.21 14.47 7.37
C GLY A 518 37.17 13.99 8.81
N ASP A 519 38.28 14.17 9.51
CA ASP A 519 38.40 13.81 10.90
C ASP A 519 37.43 14.62 11.76
N GLY A 520 36.43 13.95 12.33
CA GLY A 520 35.40 14.53 13.16
C GLY A 520 34.41 15.44 12.43
N PHE A 521 34.29 15.37 11.11
CA PHE A 521 33.25 16.13 10.40
C PHE A 521 32.73 15.50 9.10
N TYR A 522 31.48 15.82 8.81
CA TYR A 522 30.87 15.72 7.50
C TYR A 522 30.14 17.04 7.20
N LYS A 523 30.31 17.56 5.99
CA LYS A 523 29.62 18.77 5.53
C LYS A 523 29.08 18.54 4.14
N ALA A 524 27.81 18.91 3.93
CA ALA A 524 27.18 18.77 2.63
C ALA A 524 26.34 20.00 2.28
N THR A 525 26.29 20.30 0.99
CA THR A 525 25.30 21.20 0.38
C THR A 525 24.40 20.36 -0.51
N ILE A 526 23.11 20.36 -0.24
CA ILE A 526 22.10 19.63 -0.97
C ILE A 526 21.26 20.62 -1.75
N THR A 527 21.26 20.52 -3.08
CA THR A 527 20.56 21.45 -3.97
C THR A 527 19.16 20.94 -4.25
N GLY A 528 18.17 21.67 -3.76
CA GLY A 528 16.75 21.43 -4.06
C GLY A 528 16.23 22.33 -5.17
N THR A 529 14.93 22.25 -5.46
CA THR A 529 14.26 23.05 -6.52
C THR A 529 14.10 24.52 -6.14
N ASN A 530 14.02 24.83 -4.84
CA ASN A 530 13.72 26.17 -4.33
C ASN A 530 14.89 26.83 -3.61
N GLY A 531 15.97 26.09 -3.42
CA GLY A 531 17.13 26.54 -2.67
C GLY A 531 18.08 25.41 -2.34
N GLU A 532 18.74 25.52 -1.20
CA GLU A 532 19.70 24.51 -0.76
C GLU A 532 19.69 24.33 0.75
N ILE A 533 20.06 23.12 1.20
CA ILE A 533 20.39 22.82 2.59
C ILE A 533 21.90 22.78 2.75
N ARG A 534 22.43 23.39 3.82
CA ARG A 534 23.77 23.17 4.33
C ARG A 534 23.68 22.31 5.58
N LEU A 535 24.19 21.09 5.50
CA LEU A 535 24.28 20.13 6.60
C LEU A 535 25.71 20.11 7.15
N LEU A 536 25.83 20.24 8.47
CA LEU A 536 27.11 20.18 9.20
C LEU A 536 26.97 19.14 10.31
N LEU A 537 27.82 18.11 10.29
CA LEU A 537 27.81 17.03 11.28
C LEU A 537 29.20 16.82 11.88
N GLY A 538 29.23 16.49 13.14
CA GLY A 538 30.45 16.18 13.91
C GLY A 538 31.11 17.40 14.57
N PRO A 539 31.98 17.15 15.57
CA PRO A 539 32.54 18.18 16.41
C PRO A 539 33.40 19.21 15.63
N ASN A 540 34.07 18.77 14.57
CA ASN A 540 34.95 19.61 13.75
C ASN A 540 34.24 20.23 12.53
N SER A 541 32.91 20.08 12.41
CA SER A 541 32.17 20.62 11.26
C SER A 541 31.92 22.13 11.33
N GLY A 542 32.01 22.73 12.49
CA GLY A 542 31.59 24.10 12.73
C GLY A 542 30.07 24.28 12.83
N TYR A 543 29.35 23.25 13.20
CA TYR A 543 27.90 23.17 13.23
C TYR A 543 27.21 24.26 14.08
N ASN A 544 27.92 24.91 14.98
CA ASN A 544 27.38 26.00 15.81
C ASN A 544 27.35 27.36 15.08
N ASN A 545 28.11 27.50 14.00
CA ASN A 545 28.24 28.74 13.27
C ASN A 545 27.30 28.75 12.05
N THR A 546 26.38 29.69 12.00
CA THR A 546 25.52 29.86 10.83
C THR A 546 26.35 30.26 9.62
N PRO A 547 26.35 29.45 8.53
CA PRO A 547 27.07 29.84 7.31
C PRO A 547 26.50 31.12 6.70
N SER A 548 27.38 31.93 6.09
CA SER A 548 26.96 33.21 5.49
C SER A 548 25.86 32.99 4.42
N GLY A 549 24.79 33.73 4.50
CA GLY A 549 23.67 33.67 3.57
C GLY A 549 22.65 32.53 3.85
N TYR A 550 22.83 31.78 4.93
CA TYR A 550 21.87 30.73 5.33
C TYR A 550 21.06 31.13 6.56
N THR A 551 19.88 30.54 6.67
CA THR A 551 19.01 30.60 7.84
C THR A 551 19.14 29.30 8.64
N LEU A 552 19.24 29.42 9.97
CA LEU A 552 19.23 28.25 10.85
C LEU A 552 17.85 27.62 10.86
N ALA A 553 17.75 26.34 10.53
CA ALA A 553 16.56 25.54 10.77
C ALA A 553 16.59 24.94 12.18
N VAL A 554 17.64 24.20 12.50
CA VAL A 554 17.83 23.58 13.81
C VAL A 554 19.30 23.21 14.00
N LYS A 555 19.76 23.23 15.24
CA LYS A 555 21.06 22.70 15.64
C LYS A 555 20.99 22.04 17.00
N GLY A 556 21.93 21.16 17.26
CA GLY A 556 22.10 20.45 18.53
C GLY A 556 23.50 19.91 18.69
N ASN A 557 23.72 18.97 19.60
CA ASN A 557 25.01 18.38 19.83
C ASN A 557 25.54 17.67 18.57
N GLY A 558 26.61 18.20 17.98
CA GLY A 558 27.29 17.64 16.81
C GLY A 558 26.49 17.75 15.49
N TYR A 559 25.49 18.61 15.39
CA TYR A 559 24.79 18.84 14.12
C TYR A 559 24.25 20.27 13.97
N GLY A 560 24.19 20.73 12.72
CA GLY A 560 23.48 21.94 12.31
C GLY A 560 22.89 21.77 10.93
N VAL A 561 21.61 22.12 10.81
CA VAL A 561 20.87 22.14 9.54
C VAL A 561 20.51 23.58 9.24
N TYR A 562 20.93 24.05 8.10
CA TYR A 562 20.71 25.41 7.62
C TYR A 562 20.12 25.35 6.21
N TYR A 563 19.31 26.34 5.86
CA TYR A 563 18.74 26.42 4.52
C TYR A 563 18.91 27.82 3.93
N LYS A 564 18.90 27.89 2.62
CA LYS A 564 18.93 29.13 1.85
C LYS A 564 17.92 28.98 0.71
N MET A 565 17.05 29.96 0.55
CA MET A 565 16.05 29.98 -0.53
C MET A 565 16.57 30.89 -1.67
N ASN A 566 16.25 30.50 -2.91
CA ASN A 566 16.53 31.34 -4.08
C ASN A 566 15.56 32.52 -4.06
N SER A 567 16.08 33.74 -4.12
CA SER A 567 15.33 35.00 -3.95
C SER A 567 14.26 35.29 -5.01
N ALA A 568 14.06 34.43 -6.01
CA ALA A 568 13.23 34.70 -7.19
C ALA A 568 11.79 34.13 -7.10
N ARG A 569 11.42 33.38 -6.07
CA ARG A 569 10.06 32.85 -5.91
C ARG A 569 9.57 32.99 -4.48
N GLY A 570 8.87 34.08 -4.22
CA GLY A 570 7.96 34.19 -3.09
C GLY A 570 6.74 33.31 -3.29
N ASP A 571 6.93 31.98 -3.35
CA ASP A 571 5.84 31.02 -3.46
C ASP A 571 5.31 30.73 -2.06
N LYS A 572 4.05 31.13 -1.82
CA LYS A 572 3.31 30.92 -0.58
C LYS A 572 3.04 29.42 -0.25
N ASN A 573 3.57 28.49 -1.06
CA ASN A 573 3.38 27.04 -0.91
C ASN A 573 4.62 26.28 -0.40
N THR A 574 5.68 26.96 0.05
CA THR A 574 6.90 26.32 0.53
C THR A 574 6.89 26.01 2.05
N GLU A 575 5.82 26.32 2.74
CA GLU A 575 5.61 25.91 4.12
C GLU A 575 4.56 24.81 4.15
N ARG A 576 4.88 23.65 4.67
CA ARG A 576 3.83 22.78 5.20
C ARG A 576 3.07 23.61 6.21
N LYS A 577 1.76 23.68 6.06
CA LYS A 577 0.85 24.52 6.81
C LYS A 577 1.30 24.60 8.27
N ASP A 578 1.87 25.72 8.63
CA ASP A 578 2.07 26.08 10.02
C ASP A 578 0.68 26.41 10.57
N LEU A 579 0.04 25.39 11.14
CA LEU A 579 -1.29 25.53 11.74
C LEU A 579 -1.31 26.49 12.93
N THR A 580 -0.16 26.91 13.42
CA THR A 580 -0.06 27.95 14.46
C THR A 580 -0.48 29.31 13.92
N GLN A 581 -0.34 29.60 12.63
CA GLN A 581 -0.83 30.85 12.04
C GLN A 581 -2.35 30.88 11.83
N GLY A 582 -3.01 29.71 11.71
CA GLY A 582 -4.48 29.65 11.64
C GLY A 582 -5.19 29.86 12.98
N ILE A 583 -4.49 29.66 14.09
CA ILE A 583 -5.05 29.81 15.43
C ILE A 583 -5.01 31.31 15.89
N GLU A 584 -4.02 32.08 15.46
CA GLU A 584 -3.96 33.51 15.77
C GLU A 584 -5.00 34.36 15.01
N GLU A 585 -5.38 33.96 13.80
CA GLU A 585 -6.48 34.62 13.06
C GLU A 585 -7.88 34.24 13.56
N VAL A 586 -8.04 33.09 14.23
CA VAL A 586 -9.31 32.68 14.84
C VAL A 586 -9.53 33.37 16.19
N SER A 587 -8.48 33.87 16.83
CA SER A 587 -8.61 34.62 18.10
C SER A 587 -9.19 36.03 17.94
N SER A 588 -9.32 36.55 16.70
CA SER A 588 -9.95 37.84 16.38
C SER A 588 -11.37 37.71 15.82
N GLN A 589 -11.91 36.50 15.70
CA GLN A 589 -13.33 36.33 15.39
C GLN A 589 -14.17 36.49 16.65
N PRO A 590 -15.32 37.16 16.57
CA PRO A 590 -16.18 37.36 17.75
C PRO A 590 -16.56 35.99 18.30
N SER A 591 -16.46 35.89 19.64
CA SER A 591 -16.81 34.74 20.47
C SER A 591 -17.90 33.87 19.86
N ALA A 592 -17.62 32.54 19.75
CA ALA A 592 -18.62 31.57 19.33
C ALA A 592 -19.96 31.89 20.02
N VAL A 593 -20.96 32.21 19.22
CA VAL A 593 -22.32 32.44 19.69
C VAL A 593 -22.77 31.11 20.31
N ARG A 594 -22.69 31.01 21.64
CA ARG A 594 -23.22 29.86 22.37
C ARG A 594 -24.71 29.86 22.19
N GLY A 595 -25.27 28.91 21.49
CA GLY A 595 -26.68 28.67 21.44
C GLY A 595 -27.16 28.24 22.84
N GLU A 596 -28.15 28.94 23.39
CA GLU A 596 -28.82 28.51 24.62
C GLU A 596 -29.80 27.39 24.32
N LYS A 597 -29.76 26.33 25.13
CA LYS A 597 -30.78 25.28 25.08
C LYS A 597 -32.03 25.75 25.77
N VAL A 598 -33.13 25.87 25.03
CA VAL A 598 -34.42 26.34 25.55
C VAL A 598 -35.44 25.20 25.41
N LEU A 599 -36.11 24.89 26.51
CA LEU A 599 -37.26 23.96 26.51
C LEU A 599 -38.55 24.78 26.38
N ARG A 600 -39.35 24.53 25.34
CA ARG A 600 -40.68 25.08 25.15
C ARG A 600 -41.65 23.94 24.90
N ASP A 601 -42.70 23.87 25.68
CA ASP A 601 -43.75 22.85 25.57
C ASP A 601 -43.21 21.40 25.52
N GLY A 602 -42.13 21.11 26.29
CA GLY A 602 -41.52 19.79 26.37
C GLY A 602 -40.60 19.45 25.20
N GLN A 603 -40.35 20.38 24.26
CA GLN A 603 -39.43 20.20 23.14
C GLN A 603 -38.15 21.02 23.31
N LEU A 604 -37.02 20.45 22.94
CA LEU A 604 -35.71 21.10 23.00
C LEU A 604 -35.45 21.94 21.74
N PHE A 605 -35.14 23.22 21.96
CA PHE A 605 -34.69 24.14 20.91
C PHE A 605 -33.28 24.68 21.24
N ILE A 606 -32.57 25.13 20.23
CA ILE A 606 -31.28 25.81 20.35
C ILE A 606 -31.49 27.26 19.88
N GLN A 607 -31.35 28.22 20.78
CA GLN A 607 -31.48 29.65 20.47
C GLN A 607 -30.09 30.24 20.24
N VAL A 608 -29.88 30.87 19.08
CA VAL A 608 -28.63 31.54 18.69
C VAL A 608 -29.00 32.98 18.32
N GLY A 609 -28.82 33.91 19.24
CA GLY A 609 -29.30 35.27 19.08
C GLY A 609 -30.83 35.30 18.96
N GLU A 610 -31.35 35.94 17.93
CA GLU A 610 -32.80 36.00 17.66
C GLU A 610 -33.34 34.78 16.88
N GLN A 611 -32.50 33.85 16.50
CA GLN A 611 -32.88 32.67 15.73
C GLN A 611 -33.05 31.44 16.62
N VAL A 612 -34.11 30.67 16.36
CA VAL A 612 -34.43 29.45 17.11
C VAL A 612 -34.41 28.27 16.14
N PHE A 613 -33.72 27.20 16.52
CA PHE A 613 -33.58 25.97 15.76
C PHE A 613 -34.16 24.79 16.56
N ASP A 614 -34.77 23.84 15.90
CA ASP A 614 -35.20 22.58 16.53
C ASP A 614 -33.97 21.65 16.81
N ALA A 615 -34.22 20.54 17.49
CA ALA A 615 -33.17 19.57 17.84
C ALA A 615 -32.45 18.92 16.62
N PHE A 616 -32.98 19.12 15.42
CA PHE A 616 -32.41 18.64 14.15
C PHE A 616 -31.71 19.77 13.37
N GLY A 617 -31.56 20.94 13.96
CA GLY A 617 -30.88 22.08 13.33
C GLY A 617 -31.75 22.85 12.30
N ARG A 618 -33.06 22.62 12.22
CA ARG A 618 -33.97 23.36 11.34
C ARG A 618 -34.41 24.63 12.00
N ARG A 619 -34.32 25.76 11.31
CA ARG A 619 -34.78 27.05 11.81
C ARG A 619 -36.30 27.04 11.96
N VAL A 620 -36.79 27.40 13.14
CA VAL A 620 -38.24 27.46 13.48
C VAL A 620 -38.74 28.88 13.78
N LYS A 621 -37.82 29.86 13.89
CA LYS A 621 -38.12 31.29 13.97
C LYS A 621 -36.90 32.13 13.58
#